data_668e2dbdbfeeae86b9d286e04a8391fa
#
_entry.id   668e2dbdbfeeae86b9d286e04a8391fa
#
_cell.length_a   1.000
_cell.length_b   1.000
_cell.length_c   1.000
_cell.angle_alpha   90.00
_cell.angle_beta   90.00
_cell.angle_gamma   90.00
#
_symmetry.space_group_name_H-M   'P 1'
#
loop_
_entity.id
_entity.type
_entity.pdbx_description
1 polymer ?
#
loop_
_entity_poly.entity_id
_entity_poly.type
_entity_poly.pdbx_seq_one_letter_code
_entity_poly.pdbx_strand_id
1 'polypeptide(L)'
;MTVISALQNVHIEGSFGNFENKSENELLKIKELKNLLIVQIVQYKNSSIKTDDINFNNLKFVNQAQKVVSNENIRVLWNSPNNWLLVSHKKELLKEIYSTFNENDFAVTDLSHSKATIELEGPYVKEVLKKGCPFNFNILT
;
A
#
# COMPACT_ATOMS: atom_id res chain seq x y z
N MET A 1 11.23 -2.99 -21.31
CA MET A 1 11.07 -4.24 -20.56
C MET A 1 9.62 -4.34 -20.13
N THR A 2 8.91 -5.38 -20.52
CA THR A 2 7.49 -5.56 -20.13
C THR A 2 7.47 -6.03 -18.68
N VAL A 3 6.82 -5.28 -17.80
CA VAL A 3 6.64 -5.70 -16.41
C VAL A 3 5.60 -6.80 -16.38
N ILE A 4 6.02 -8.00 -15.98
CA ILE A 4 5.15 -9.17 -15.84
C ILE A 4 4.69 -9.21 -14.37
N SER A 5 3.37 -9.27 -14.15
CA SER A 5 2.83 -9.47 -12.82
C SER A 5 3.10 -10.88 -12.31
N ALA A 6 3.42 -11.01 -11.02
CA ALA A 6 3.51 -12.31 -10.35
C ALA A 6 2.18 -13.09 -10.38
N LEU A 7 1.07 -12.40 -10.58
CA LEU A 7 -0.27 -12.98 -10.62
C LEU A 7 -0.78 -13.27 -12.04
N GLN A 8 0.01 -12.99 -13.10
CA GLN A 8 -0.44 -13.02 -14.48
C GLN A 8 -1.14 -14.32 -14.89
N ASN A 9 -0.69 -15.45 -14.36
CA ASN A 9 -1.21 -16.78 -14.72
C ASN A 9 -2.24 -17.33 -13.73
N VAL A 10 -2.52 -16.64 -12.64
CA VAL A 10 -3.39 -17.15 -11.54
C VAL A 10 -4.50 -16.19 -11.15
N HIS A 11 -4.37 -14.91 -11.49
CA HIS A 11 -5.35 -13.90 -11.15
C HIS A 11 -6.40 -13.75 -12.24
N ILE A 12 -7.66 -13.84 -11.84
CA ILE A 12 -8.82 -13.58 -12.70
C ILE A 12 -9.46 -12.28 -12.21
N GLU A 13 -9.40 -11.26 -13.06
CA GLU A 13 -10.08 -9.99 -12.81
C GLU A 13 -11.57 -10.14 -13.16
N GLY A 14 -12.43 -9.42 -12.46
CA GLY A 14 -13.85 -9.38 -12.76
C GLY A 14 -14.74 -9.12 -11.56
N SER A 15 -16.01 -9.38 -11.76
CA SER A 15 -17.06 -9.30 -10.75
C SER A 15 -17.47 -10.70 -10.31
N PHE A 16 -17.59 -10.89 -9.00
CA PHE A 16 -17.85 -12.20 -8.40
C PHE A 16 -19.03 -12.11 -7.43
N GLY A 17 -19.87 -13.15 -7.41
CA GLY A 17 -20.97 -13.27 -6.49
C GLY A 17 -22.19 -13.96 -7.10
N ASN A 18 -23.35 -13.77 -6.47
CA ASN A 18 -24.62 -14.34 -6.94
C ASN A 18 -25.26 -13.44 -7.99
N PHE A 19 -24.95 -13.69 -9.24
CA PHE A 19 -25.46 -12.93 -10.40
C PHE A 19 -26.97 -13.05 -10.60
N GLU A 20 -27.61 -14.10 -10.10
CA GLU A 20 -29.05 -14.31 -10.28
C GLU A 20 -29.89 -13.42 -9.35
N ASN A 21 -29.38 -13.13 -8.15
CA ASN A 21 -30.12 -12.46 -7.09
C ASN A 21 -29.54 -11.10 -6.67
N LYS A 22 -28.48 -10.64 -7.33
CA LYS A 22 -27.79 -9.42 -6.98
C LYS A 22 -27.58 -8.53 -8.20
N SER A 23 -27.70 -7.23 -8.00
CA SER A 23 -27.31 -6.25 -9.02
C SER A 23 -25.77 -6.22 -9.15
N GLU A 24 -25.26 -5.77 -10.28
CA GLU A 24 -23.83 -5.66 -10.53
C GLU A 24 -23.10 -4.85 -9.45
N ASN A 25 -23.74 -3.81 -8.91
CA ASN A 25 -23.18 -2.97 -7.84
C ASN A 25 -23.06 -3.66 -6.48
N GLU A 26 -23.72 -4.80 -6.30
CA GLU A 26 -23.66 -5.61 -5.07
C GLU A 26 -22.62 -6.73 -5.17
N LEU A 27 -22.02 -6.94 -6.33
CA LEU A 27 -20.99 -7.94 -6.55
C LEU A 27 -19.64 -7.47 -6.04
N LEU A 28 -18.76 -8.42 -5.73
CA LEU A 28 -17.36 -8.17 -5.42
C LEU A 28 -16.59 -7.96 -6.73
N LYS A 29 -16.03 -6.78 -6.92
CA LYS A 29 -15.10 -6.50 -8.02
C LYS A 29 -13.67 -6.74 -7.53
N ILE A 30 -12.90 -7.45 -8.33
CA ILE A 30 -11.49 -7.77 -8.07
C ILE A 30 -10.65 -7.28 -9.24
N LYS A 31 -9.63 -6.49 -8.93
CA LYS A 31 -8.72 -5.92 -9.92
C LYS A 31 -7.29 -5.88 -9.39
N GLU A 32 -6.31 -6.19 -10.23
CA GLU A 32 -4.91 -5.96 -9.91
C GLU A 32 -4.51 -4.52 -10.22
N LEU A 33 -3.93 -3.83 -9.23
CA LEU A 33 -3.32 -2.52 -9.42
C LEU A 33 -1.87 -2.71 -9.86
N LYS A 34 -1.62 -2.49 -11.15
CA LYS A 34 -0.30 -2.61 -11.77
C LYS A 34 0.47 -1.29 -11.73
N ASN A 35 1.77 -1.36 -11.86
CA ASN A 35 2.66 -0.21 -12.00
C ASN A 35 2.70 0.74 -10.78
N LEU A 36 2.38 0.26 -9.59
CA LEU A 36 2.59 1.01 -8.35
C LEU A 36 4.08 1.11 -8.03
N LEU A 37 4.49 2.29 -7.56
CA LEU A 37 5.72 2.49 -6.81
C LEU A 37 5.45 2.10 -5.36
N ILE A 38 6.18 1.13 -4.83
CA ILE A 38 6.09 0.69 -3.44
C ILE A 38 7.49 0.72 -2.85
N VAL A 39 7.74 1.64 -1.93
CA VAL A 39 9.05 1.84 -1.31
C VAL A 39 8.94 1.62 0.18
N GLN A 40 9.80 0.78 0.72
CA GLN A 40 9.98 0.62 2.15
C GLN A 40 10.99 1.64 2.65
N ILE A 41 10.65 2.35 3.72
CA ILE A 41 11.50 3.33 4.38
C ILE A 41 11.62 2.93 5.84
N VAL A 42 12.84 2.63 6.28
CA VAL A 42 13.15 2.22 7.65
C VAL A 42 14.10 3.23 8.26
N GLN A 43 13.72 3.82 9.37
CA GLN A 43 14.60 4.69 10.15
C GLN A 43 15.51 3.87 11.05
N TYR A 44 16.82 4.16 11.05
CA TYR A 44 17.76 3.51 11.95
C TYR A 44 17.61 3.99 13.40
N LYS A 45 17.93 3.13 14.35
CA LYS A 45 17.88 3.46 15.80
C LYS A 45 18.80 4.60 16.20
N ASN A 46 19.92 4.75 15.52
CA ASN A 46 20.93 5.78 15.73
C ASN A 46 20.78 6.98 14.81
N SER A 47 19.63 7.11 14.12
CA SER A 47 19.34 8.26 13.30
C SER A 47 19.39 9.56 14.11
N SER A 48 19.95 10.61 13.52
CA SER A 48 19.96 11.96 14.08
C SER A 48 18.60 12.66 13.95
N ILE A 49 17.71 12.13 13.08
CA ILE A 49 16.41 12.71 12.78
C ILE A 49 15.39 12.21 13.80
N LYS A 50 14.62 13.12 14.38
CA LYS A 50 13.48 12.72 15.22
C LYS A 50 12.38 12.12 14.33
N THR A 51 11.79 11.02 14.79
CA THR A 51 10.73 10.32 14.05
C THR A 51 9.55 11.27 13.71
N ASP A 52 9.23 12.19 14.60
CA ASP A 52 8.15 13.18 14.39
C ASP A 52 8.47 14.24 13.33
N ASP A 53 9.70 14.38 12.91
CA ASP A 53 10.14 15.34 11.89
C ASP A 53 10.19 14.70 10.49
N ILE A 54 9.95 13.39 10.39
CA ILE A 54 9.98 12.68 9.12
C ILE A 54 8.78 13.10 8.27
N ASN A 55 9.06 13.63 7.10
CA ASN A 55 8.04 14.02 6.12
C ASN A 55 8.55 13.85 4.68
N PHE A 56 7.63 13.74 3.75
CA PHE A 56 7.91 13.70 2.31
C PHE A 56 6.73 14.32 1.56
N ASN A 57 7.00 15.27 0.67
CA ASN A 57 5.97 15.98 -0.12
C ASN A 57 4.81 16.52 0.73
N ASN A 58 5.15 17.23 1.81
CA ASN A 58 4.22 17.80 2.80
C ASN A 58 3.35 16.76 3.54
N LEU A 59 3.71 15.49 3.47
CA LEU A 59 3.04 14.42 4.19
C LEU A 59 3.92 13.96 5.36
N LYS A 60 3.48 14.23 6.58
CA LYS A 60 4.17 13.82 7.80
C LYS A 60 3.93 12.32 8.03
N PHE A 61 5.02 11.58 8.31
CA PHE A 61 4.92 10.17 8.66
C PHE A 61 4.42 10.00 10.10
N VAL A 62 3.61 8.99 10.32
CA VAL A 62 3.07 8.68 11.65
C VAL A 62 3.61 7.33 12.09
N ASN A 63 4.34 7.32 13.22
CA ASN A 63 4.90 6.09 13.80
C ASN A 63 3.95 5.48 14.83
N GLN A 64 2.75 5.15 14.39
CA GLN A 64 1.70 4.55 15.21
C GLN A 64 1.05 3.40 14.46
N ALA A 65 0.84 2.29 15.14
CA ALA A 65 0.23 1.09 14.57
C ALA A 65 -1.10 1.40 13.85
N GLN A 66 -1.30 0.76 12.70
CA GLN A 66 -2.50 0.85 11.86
C GLN A 66 -2.77 2.25 11.26
N LYS A 67 -1.85 3.19 11.36
CA LYS A 67 -2.01 4.51 10.75
C LYS A 67 -1.59 4.52 9.29
N VAL A 68 -2.42 5.19 8.51
CA VAL A 68 -2.18 5.52 7.11
C VAL A 68 -2.37 7.02 6.96
N VAL A 69 -1.43 7.66 6.30
CA VAL A 69 -1.54 9.08 5.92
C VAL A 69 -1.42 9.19 4.41
N SER A 70 -2.15 10.09 3.80
CA SER A 70 -2.17 10.23 2.34
C SER A 70 -2.40 11.67 1.90
N ASN A 71 -1.91 11.97 0.72
CA ASN A 71 -2.28 13.14 -0.08
C ASN A 71 -2.70 12.66 -1.49
N GLU A 72 -2.84 13.56 -2.44
CA GLU A 72 -3.28 13.24 -3.82
C GLU A 72 -2.37 12.25 -4.56
N ASN A 73 -1.07 12.21 -4.23
CA ASN A 73 -0.08 11.46 -5.00
C ASN A 73 0.52 10.29 -4.24
N ILE A 74 0.48 10.32 -2.90
CA ILE A 74 1.25 9.43 -2.04
C ILE A 74 0.36 8.92 -0.91
N ARG A 75 0.55 7.64 -0.59
CA ARG A 75 0.01 7.02 0.61
C ARG A 75 1.17 6.42 1.41
N VAL A 76 1.27 6.74 2.69
CA VAL A 76 2.26 6.18 3.61
C VAL A 76 1.55 5.33 4.65
N LEU A 77 1.90 4.06 4.69
CA LEU A 77 1.32 3.07 5.59
C LEU A 77 2.36 2.73 6.67
N TRP A 78 1.97 2.77 7.92
CA TRP A 78 2.78 2.20 9.00
C TRP A 78 2.88 0.68 8.84
N ASN A 79 4.09 0.15 8.79
CA ASN A 79 4.34 -1.28 8.63
C ASN A 79 4.80 -1.94 9.95
N SER A 80 5.67 -1.25 10.67
CA SER A 80 6.14 -1.60 12.02
C SER A 80 6.81 -0.37 12.64
N PRO A 81 7.24 -0.40 13.91
CA PRO A 81 7.96 0.73 14.50
C PRO A 81 9.13 1.20 13.63
N ASN A 82 9.15 2.49 13.32
CA ASN A 82 10.14 3.15 12.45
C ASN A 82 10.28 2.56 11.04
N ASN A 83 9.20 1.97 10.54
CA ASN A 83 9.17 1.31 9.24
C ASN A 83 7.84 1.60 8.54
N TRP A 84 7.91 2.17 7.34
CA TRP A 84 6.76 2.59 6.56
C TRP A 84 6.83 2.05 5.14
N LEU A 85 5.67 1.86 4.53
CA LEU A 85 5.52 1.65 3.08
C LEU A 85 4.95 2.91 2.45
N LEU A 86 5.70 3.50 1.53
CA LEU A 86 5.23 4.59 0.69
C LEU A 86 4.74 4.00 -0.63
N VAL A 87 3.50 4.31 -0.98
CA VAL A 87 2.84 3.82 -2.19
C VAL A 87 2.40 5.00 -3.05
N SER A 88 2.69 4.94 -4.35
CA SER A 88 2.33 5.97 -5.33
C SER A 88 2.09 5.37 -6.71
N HIS A 89 1.31 6.07 -7.55
CA HIS A 89 1.25 5.81 -8.99
C HIS A 89 2.37 6.49 -9.78
N LYS A 90 3.12 7.40 -9.14
CA LYS A 90 4.18 8.20 -9.76
C LYS A 90 5.54 7.56 -9.53
N LYS A 91 6.03 6.80 -10.49
CA LYS A 91 7.33 6.11 -10.40
C LYS A 91 8.53 7.04 -10.35
N GLU A 92 8.40 8.23 -10.91
CA GLU A 92 9.43 9.28 -10.91
C GLU A 92 9.82 9.74 -9.49
N LEU A 93 8.92 9.57 -8.51
CA LEU A 93 9.20 9.92 -7.12
C LEU A 93 10.32 9.09 -6.48
N LEU A 94 10.69 7.94 -7.06
CA LEU A 94 11.75 7.08 -6.50
C LEU A 94 13.08 7.82 -6.33
N LYS A 95 13.46 8.63 -7.30
CA LYS A 95 14.71 9.43 -7.22
C LYS A 95 14.65 10.46 -6.10
N GLU A 96 13.50 11.12 -5.95
CA GLU A 96 13.28 12.12 -4.90
C GLU A 96 13.29 11.46 -3.51
N ILE A 97 12.70 10.27 -3.38
CA ILE A 97 12.73 9.48 -2.14
C ILE A 97 14.19 9.18 -1.74
N TYR A 98 15.01 8.67 -2.66
CA TYR A 98 16.42 8.39 -2.37
C TYR A 98 17.23 9.66 -2.01
N SER A 99 16.90 10.80 -2.58
CA SER A 99 17.58 12.06 -2.23
C SER A 99 17.12 12.64 -0.90
N THR A 100 15.88 12.41 -0.50
CA THR A 100 15.30 12.91 0.76
C THR A 100 15.72 12.07 1.96
N PHE A 101 15.67 10.75 1.81
CA PHE A 101 15.98 9.79 2.87
C PHE A 101 17.42 9.30 2.75
N ASN A 102 18.35 10.02 3.39
CA ASN A 102 19.78 9.70 3.31
C ASN A 102 20.13 8.37 3.96
N GLU A 103 21.18 7.73 3.46
CA GLU A 103 21.65 6.40 3.88
C GLU A 103 22.22 6.32 5.31
N ASN A 104 22.54 7.45 5.93
CA ASN A 104 23.02 7.47 7.32
C ASN A 104 21.87 7.31 8.33
N ASP A 105 20.68 7.75 7.97
CA ASP A 105 19.52 7.76 8.85
C ASP A 105 18.45 6.73 8.45
N PHE A 106 18.43 6.32 7.16
CA PHE A 106 17.37 5.48 6.61
C PHE A 106 17.90 4.35 5.72
N ALA A 107 17.21 3.20 5.77
CA ALA A 107 17.23 2.22 4.70
C ALA A 107 16.03 2.42 3.79
N VAL A 108 16.28 2.61 2.50
CA VAL A 108 15.25 2.77 1.46
C VAL A 108 15.33 1.60 0.50
N THR A 109 14.23 0.87 0.36
CA THR A 109 14.16 -0.32 -0.51
C THR A 109 12.99 -0.23 -1.46
N ASP A 110 13.24 -0.29 -2.76
CA ASP A 110 12.20 -0.40 -3.79
C ASP A 110 11.63 -1.82 -3.80
N LEU A 111 10.37 -1.96 -3.40
CA LEU A 111 9.61 -3.21 -3.36
C LEU A 111 8.60 -3.33 -4.51
N SER A 112 8.60 -2.43 -5.47
CA SER A 112 7.60 -2.36 -6.54
C SER A 112 7.47 -3.64 -7.34
N HIS A 113 8.58 -4.38 -7.49
CA HIS A 113 8.61 -5.64 -8.25
C HIS A 113 8.46 -6.90 -7.37
N SER A 114 8.42 -6.74 -6.05
CA SER A 114 8.30 -7.86 -5.11
C SER A 114 6.88 -8.03 -4.55
N LYS A 115 5.96 -7.16 -4.92
CA LYS A 115 4.58 -7.15 -4.42
C LYS A 115 3.58 -7.11 -5.57
N ALA A 116 2.45 -7.78 -5.38
CA ALA A 116 1.25 -7.60 -6.17
C ALA A 116 0.18 -6.94 -5.28
N THR A 117 -0.54 -5.99 -5.85
CA THR A 117 -1.61 -5.28 -5.15
C THR A 117 -2.94 -5.59 -5.80
N ILE A 118 -3.88 -6.07 -4.99
CA ILE A 118 -5.24 -6.38 -5.43
C ILE A 118 -6.19 -5.37 -4.80
N GLU A 119 -7.01 -4.75 -5.63
CA GLU A 119 -8.12 -3.91 -5.22
C GLU A 119 -9.40 -4.74 -5.17
N LEU A 120 -10.09 -4.64 -4.05
CA LEU A 120 -11.40 -5.24 -3.84
C LEU A 120 -12.43 -4.14 -3.64
N GLU A 121 -13.49 -4.14 -4.44
CA GLU A 121 -14.57 -3.15 -4.38
C GLU A 121 -15.92 -3.85 -4.27
N GLY A 122 -16.79 -3.35 -3.40
CA GLY A 122 -18.15 -3.84 -3.21
C GLY A 122 -18.62 -3.78 -1.76
N PRO A 123 -19.94 -3.86 -1.52
CA PRO A 123 -20.51 -3.71 -0.18
C PRO A 123 -20.11 -4.83 0.79
N TYR A 124 -19.75 -6.01 0.27
CA TYR A 124 -19.43 -7.19 1.07
C TYR A 124 -17.92 -7.49 1.18
N VAL A 125 -17.04 -6.56 0.78
CA VAL A 125 -15.58 -6.75 0.83
C VAL A 125 -15.10 -7.15 2.22
N LYS A 126 -15.57 -6.47 3.27
CA LYS A 126 -15.18 -6.78 4.65
C LYS A 126 -15.57 -8.19 5.06
N GLU A 127 -16.73 -8.67 4.62
CA GLU A 127 -17.21 -10.04 4.91
C GLU A 127 -16.38 -11.11 4.19
N VAL A 128 -15.94 -10.83 2.97
CA VAL A 128 -15.04 -11.72 2.24
C VAL A 128 -13.66 -11.78 2.91
N LEU A 129 -13.09 -10.65 3.28
CA LEU A 129 -11.79 -10.58 3.95
C LEU A 129 -11.79 -11.28 5.31
N LYS A 130 -12.88 -11.18 6.09
CA LYS A 130 -13.03 -11.86 7.38
C LYS A 130 -12.94 -13.40 7.28
N LYS A 131 -13.23 -13.98 6.13
CA LYS A 131 -13.16 -15.45 5.95
C LYS A 131 -11.73 -15.98 5.97
N GLY A 132 -10.76 -15.15 5.58
CA GLY A 132 -9.35 -15.58 5.49
C GLY A 132 -8.38 -14.79 6.37
N CYS A 133 -8.84 -13.69 7.01
CA CYS A 133 -8.00 -12.84 7.83
C CYS A 133 -8.68 -12.55 9.17
N PRO A 134 -8.02 -12.81 10.30
CA PRO A 134 -8.58 -12.60 11.64
C PRO A 134 -8.62 -11.11 12.08
N PHE A 135 -8.18 -10.20 11.23
CA PHE A 135 -8.20 -8.77 11.52
C PHE A 135 -9.64 -8.23 11.62
N ASN A 136 -9.87 -7.32 12.53
CA ASN A 136 -11.17 -6.66 12.67
C ASN A 136 -11.33 -5.53 11.65
N PHE A 137 -11.86 -5.84 10.47
CA PHE A 137 -12.08 -4.86 9.40
C PHE A 137 -13.16 -3.80 9.70
N ASN A 138 -13.92 -3.95 10.79
CA ASN A 138 -14.95 -2.95 11.15
C ASN A 138 -14.33 -1.65 11.70
N ILE A 139 -13.08 -1.68 12.16
CA ILE A 139 -12.37 -0.49 12.64
C ILE A 139 -11.79 0.36 11.49
N LEU A 140 -11.81 -0.14 10.26
CA LEU A 140 -11.43 0.61 9.09
C LEU A 140 -12.64 1.44 8.63
N THR A 141 -12.61 2.72 8.90
CA THR A 141 -13.60 3.72 8.46
C THR A 141 -13.02 4.56 7.35
#